data_41e050a94db085242f75501867f379f0
#
_entry.id   41e050a94db085242f75501867f379f0
#
_cell.length_a   1.000
_cell.length_b   1.000
_cell.length_c   1.000
_cell.angle_alpha   90.00
_cell.angle_beta   90.00
_cell.angle_gamma   90.00
#
_symmetry.space_group_name_H-M   'P 1'
#
loop_
_entity.id
_entity.type
_entity.pdbx_description
1 polymer ?
#
loop_
_entity_poly.entity_id
_entity_poly.type
_entity_poly.pdbx_seq_one_letter_code
_entity_poly.pdbx_strand_id
1 'polypeptide(L)'
;DIKERTSYLQIILAIIIATGLALILLKFQAWRLWKLWFFLSVFFTLLIAFNAFMDQIFALLLALVIASVKTFKNNVFVHNFSELFIYGGLAVIFVPVVNVVSIIVILFLISIYDYIAVWKTKHMVRLAKFQARIKLFAGLLIPYGNKSAILGGGDLGFPLLFSGVLFKTY
;
A
#
# COMPACT_ATOMS: atom_id res chain seq x y z
N ASP A 1 -25.27 15.33 2.32
CA ASP A 1 -24.00 14.94 2.93
C ASP A 1 -22.82 15.34 2.06
N ILE A 2 -22.36 16.56 2.29
CA ILE A 2 -21.24 17.17 1.57
C ILE A 2 -19.93 16.45 1.89
N LYS A 3 -19.79 15.83 3.08
CA LYS A 3 -18.60 15.11 3.52
C LYS A 3 -18.32 13.83 2.71
N GLU A 4 -19.33 13.12 2.24
CA GLU A 4 -19.13 11.91 1.44
C GLU A 4 -18.79 12.20 -0.04
N ARG A 5 -19.26 13.33 -0.58
CA ARG A 5 -19.06 13.68 -2.00
C ARG A 5 -17.63 14.10 -2.35
N THR A 6 -16.81 14.50 -1.36
CA THR A 6 -15.45 15.00 -1.59
C THR A 6 -14.35 14.02 -1.17
N SER A 7 -14.68 12.84 -0.65
CA SER A 7 -13.67 11.89 -0.17
C SER A 7 -12.70 11.42 -1.25
N TYR A 8 -13.15 11.29 -2.51
CA TYR A 8 -12.27 10.93 -3.62
C TYR A 8 -11.22 12.01 -3.91
N LEU A 9 -11.55 13.31 -3.76
CA LEU A 9 -10.59 14.41 -3.94
C LEU A 9 -9.48 14.36 -2.88
N GLN A 10 -9.84 14.10 -1.63
CA GLN A 10 -8.87 13.98 -0.54
C GLN A 10 -7.94 12.78 -0.74
N ILE A 11 -8.47 11.64 -1.19
CA ILE A 11 -7.69 10.44 -1.47
C ILE A 11 -6.74 10.68 -2.65
N ILE A 12 -7.22 11.29 -3.74
CA ILE A 12 -6.38 11.62 -4.90
C ILE A 12 -5.27 12.60 -4.51
N LEU A 13 -5.61 13.65 -3.75
CA LEU A 13 -4.62 14.60 -3.25
C LEU A 13 -3.57 13.90 -2.39
N ALA A 14 -3.98 13.01 -1.49
CA ALA A 14 -3.07 12.21 -0.68
C ALA A 14 -2.14 11.33 -1.52
N ILE A 15 -2.67 10.69 -2.58
CA ILE A 15 -1.87 9.88 -3.52
C ILE A 15 -0.84 10.74 -4.25
N ILE A 16 -1.23 11.93 -4.72
CA ILE A 16 -0.32 12.86 -5.41
C ILE A 16 0.79 13.33 -4.47
N ILE A 17 0.44 13.73 -3.25
CA ILE A 17 1.40 14.16 -2.23
C ILE A 17 2.36 13.01 -1.88
N ALA A 18 1.83 11.81 -1.61
CA ALA A 18 2.64 10.64 -1.28
C ALA A 18 3.60 10.27 -2.42
N THR A 19 3.12 10.33 -3.66
CA THR A 19 3.96 10.10 -4.85
C THR A 19 5.04 11.17 -4.97
N GLY A 20 4.72 12.44 -4.77
CA GLY A 20 5.69 13.54 -4.78
C GLY A 20 6.78 13.34 -3.73
N LEU A 21 6.41 12.99 -2.49
CA LEU A 21 7.36 12.66 -1.42
C LEU A 21 8.23 11.46 -1.78
N ALA A 22 7.63 10.40 -2.33
CA ALA A 22 8.38 9.22 -2.76
C ALA A 22 9.41 9.56 -3.84
N LEU A 23 9.06 10.41 -4.81
CA LEU A 23 9.97 10.86 -5.85
C LEU A 23 11.09 11.77 -5.31
N ILE A 24 10.81 12.59 -4.31
CA ILE A 24 11.81 13.39 -3.61
C ILE A 24 12.81 12.47 -2.89
N LEU A 25 12.34 11.49 -2.12
CA LEU A 25 13.21 10.52 -1.46
C LEU A 25 14.05 9.71 -2.45
N LEU A 26 13.47 9.37 -3.61
CA LEU A 26 14.17 8.71 -4.70
C LEU A 26 15.29 9.60 -5.26
N LYS A 27 15.00 10.88 -5.53
CA LYS A 27 15.97 11.85 -6.08
C LYS A 27 17.18 12.01 -5.16
N PHE A 28 16.95 12.12 -3.86
CA PHE A 28 18.02 12.27 -2.87
C PHE A 28 18.64 10.92 -2.42
N GLN A 29 18.19 9.80 -3.01
CA GLN A 29 18.62 8.45 -2.61
C GLN A 29 18.57 8.22 -1.09
N ALA A 30 17.57 8.79 -0.44
CA ALA A 30 17.39 8.80 1.01
C ALA A 30 16.89 7.44 1.53
N TRP A 31 17.66 6.36 1.27
CA TRP A 31 17.29 4.99 1.57
C TRP A 31 16.98 4.75 3.06
N ARG A 32 17.63 5.48 3.98
CA ARG A 32 17.35 5.38 5.44
C ARG A 32 15.98 5.94 5.79
N LEU A 33 15.64 7.11 5.24
CA LEU A 33 14.32 7.72 5.42
C LEU A 33 13.23 6.88 4.77
N TRP A 34 13.49 6.34 3.58
CA TRP A 34 12.59 5.40 2.93
C TRP A 34 12.32 4.17 3.80
N LYS A 35 13.37 3.59 4.38
CA LYS A 35 13.27 2.42 5.25
C LYS A 35 12.47 2.70 6.51
N LEU A 36 12.68 3.87 7.13
CA LEU A 36 11.91 4.31 8.29
C LEU A 36 10.44 4.52 7.93
N TRP A 37 10.16 5.23 6.84
CA TRP A 37 8.80 5.46 6.37
C TRP A 37 8.08 4.14 6.05
N PHE A 38 8.74 3.23 5.34
CA PHE A 38 8.21 1.91 5.04
C PHE A 38 7.91 1.12 6.32
N PHE A 39 8.85 1.11 7.27
CA PHE A 39 8.66 0.45 8.57
C PHE A 39 7.43 0.99 9.32
N LEU A 40 7.32 2.31 9.44
CA LEU A 40 6.19 2.93 10.13
C LEU A 40 4.86 2.63 9.43
N SER A 41 4.82 2.72 8.09
CA SER A 41 3.61 2.42 7.32
C SER A 41 3.17 0.97 7.52
N VAL A 42 4.09 0.01 7.44
CA VAL A 42 3.82 -1.41 7.69
C VAL A 42 3.37 -1.65 9.13
N PHE A 43 4.06 -1.05 10.11
CA PHE A 43 3.74 -1.20 11.53
C PHE A 43 2.32 -0.72 11.84
N PHE A 44 1.97 0.50 11.46
CA PHE A 44 0.64 1.04 11.74
C PHE A 44 -0.48 0.29 11.01
N THR A 45 -0.26 -0.12 9.77
CA THR A 45 -1.27 -0.89 9.03
C THR A 45 -1.50 -2.27 9.63
N LEU A 46 -0.42 -2.96 10.02
CA LEU A 46 -0.52 -4.25 10.72
C LEU A 46 -1.16 -4.11 12.09
N LEU A 47 -0.84 -3.04 12.84
CA LEU A 47 -1.45 -2.77 14.15
C LEU A 47 -2.97 -2.63 14.02
N ILE A 48 -3.45 -1.88 13.01
CA ILE A 48 -4.89 -1.73 12.75
C ILE A 48 -5.51 -3.07 12.34
N ALA A 49 -4.85 -3.82 11.45
CA ALA A 49 -5.34 -5.12 11.03
C ALA A 49 -5.46 -6.09 12.19
N PHE A 50 -4.45 -6.19 13.05
CA PHE A 50 -4.44 -7.12 14.17
C PHE A 50 -5.38 -6.72 15.30
N ASN A 51 -5.58 -5.42 15.54
CA ASN A 51 -6.57 -4.95 16.51
C ASN A 51 -8.01 -5.39 16.20
N ALA A 52 -8.31 -5.80 14.96
CA ALA A 52 -9.60 -6.36 14.60
C ALA A 52 -9.82 -7.79 15.13
N PHE A 53 -8.74 -8.51 15.51
CA PHE A 53 -8.79 -9.93 15.86
C PHE A 53 -8.26 -10.24 17.26
N MET A 54 -7.52 -9.34 17.89
CA MET A 54 -6.86 -9.59 19.18
C MET A 54 -6.75 -8.32 20.02
N ASP A 55 -6.39 -8.50 21.28
CA ASP A 55 -6.17 -7.39 22.21
C ASP A 55 -5.04 -6.46 21.76
N GLN A 56 -5.18 -5.18 22.09
CA GLN A 56 -4.28 -4.11 21.68
C GLN A 56 -2.80 -4.39 21.97
N ILE A 57 -2.49 -4.96 23.13
CA ILE A 57 -1.10 -5.25 23.53
C ILE A 57 -0.50 -6.34 22.63
N PHE A 58 -1.25 -7.43 22.39
CA PHE A 58 -0.81 -8.51 21.51
C PHE A 58 -0.69 -8.03 20.06
N ALA A 59 -1.66 -7.24 19.58
CA ALA A 59 -1.63 -6.63 18.25
C ALA A 59 -0.39 -5.74 18.06
N LEU A 60 -0.04 -4.91 19.06
CA LEU A 60 1.11 -4.04 19.03
C LEU A 60 2.43 -4.84 18.97
N LEU A 61 2.58 -5.84 19.82
CA LEU A 61 3.78 -6.67 19.84
C LEU A 61 3.96 -7.45 18.54
N LEU A 62 2.88 -8.06 18.03
CA LEU A 62 2.91 -8.83 16.79
C LEU A 62 3.20 -7.93 15.58
N ALA A 63 2.54 -6.76 15.50
CA ALA A 63 2.80 -5.80 14.44
C ALA A 63 4.25 -5.31 14.44
N LEU A 64 4.82 -5.04 15.63
CA LEU A 64 6.21 -4.60 15.77
C LEU A 64 7.19 -5.68 15.29
N VAL A 65 6.97 -6.94 15.70
CA VAL A 65 7.82 -8.06 15.30
C VAL A 65 7.76 -8.27 13.78
N ILE A 66 6.55 -8.37 13.22
CA ILE A 66 6.38 -8.62 11.77
C ILE A 66 6.93 -7.45 10.94
N ALA A 67 6.63 -6.21 11.31
CA ALA A 67 7.16 -5.03 10.62
C ALA A 67 8.69 -4.99 10.66
N SER A 68 9.30 -5.34 11.80
CA SER A 68 10.75 -5.42 11.95
C SER A 68 11.35 -6.51 11.06
N VAL A 69 10.79 -7.72 11.09
CA VAL A 69 11.27 -8.82 10.25
C VAL A 69 11.11 -8.49 8.77
N LYS A 70 9.95 -7.94 8.37
CA LYS A 70 9.68 -7.53 6.98
C LYS A 70 10.67 -6.48 6.48
N THR A 71 10.99 -5.50 7.33
CA THR A 71 11.84 -4.36 6.93
C THR A 71 13.32 -4.69 6.97
N PHE A 72 13.76 -5.53 7.91
CA PHE A 72 15.19 -5.78 8.17
C PHE A 72 15.66 -7.17 7.75
N LYS A 73 14.75 -8.16 7.62
CA LYS A 73 15.07 -9.52 7.16
C LYS A 73 14.33 -9.83 5.86
N ASN A 74 15.06 -10.06 4.78
CA ASN A 74 14.48 -10.41 3.47
C ASN A 74 13.92 -11.85 3.48
N ASN A 75 12.76 -12.06 4.07
CA ASN A 75 12.08 -13.34 4.07
C ASN A 75 10.81 -13.24 3.24
N VAL A 76 10.75 -13.94 2.10
CA VAL A 76 9.62 -13.92 1.15
C VAL A 76 8.33 -14.38 1.82
N PHE A 77 8.39 -15.39 2.70
CA PHE A 77 7.21 -15.88 3.39
C PHE A 77 6.61 -14.82 4.32
N VAL A 78 7.45 -14.23 5.19
CA VAL A 78 7.00 -13.14 6.09
C VAL A 78 6.53 -11.93 5.30
N HIS A 79 7.20 -11.62 4.18
CA HIS A 79 6.81 -10.55 3.29
C HIS A 79 5.39 -10.77 2.74
N ASN A 80 5.14 -11.90 2.09
CA ASN A 80 3.83 -12.20 1.50
C ASN A 80 2.73 -12.34 2.56
N PHE A 81 3.04 -13.01 3.67
CA PHE A 81 2.10 -13.16 4.78
C PHE A 81 1.67 -11.81 5.34
N SER A 82 2.63 -10.92 5.59
CA SER A 82 2.32 -9.58 6.09
C SER A 82 1.53 -8.72 5.10
N GLU A 83 1.74 -8.89 3.78
CA GLU A 83 0.98 -8.16 2.76
C GLU A 83 -0.53 -8.43 2.86
N LEU A 84 -0.95 -9.66 3.15
CA LEU A 84 -2.37 -9.99 3.33
C LEU A 84 -3.01 -9.14 4.43
N PHE A 85 -2.33 -8.99 5.56
CA PHE A 85 -2.83 -8.17 6.68
C PHE A 85 -2.68 -6.66 6.42
N ILE A 86 -1.65 -6.24 5.71
CA ILE A 86 -1.47 -4.84 5.32
C ILE A 86 -2.64 -4.39 4.43
N TYR A 87 -3.03 -5.18 3.43
CA TYR A 87 -4.20 -4.83 2.59
C TYR A 87 -5.50 -4.90 3.39
N GLY A 88 -5.65 -5.87 4.28
CA GLY A 88 -6.75 -5.89 5.23
C GLY A 88 -6.83 -4.64 6.09
N GLY A 89 -5.71 -4.21 6.67
CA GLY A 89 -5.62 -2.97 7.44
C GLY A 89 -5.96 -1.71 6.63
N LEU A 90 -5.48 -1.65 5.39
CA LEU A 90 -5.86 -0.56 4.46
C LEU A 90 -7.36 -0.56 4.17
N ALA A 91 -7.96 -1.75 3.97
CA ALA A 91 -9.40 -1.85 3.76
C ALA A 91 -10.19 -1.36 4.98
N VAL A 92 -9.77 -1.69 6.20
CA VAL A 92 -10.40 -1.21 7.45
C VAL A 92 -10.37 0.33 7.53
N ILE A 93 -9.29 0.96 7.07
CA ILE A 93 -9.15 2.42 7.07
C ILE A 93 -10.04 3.07 6.00
N PHE A 94 -10.01 2.56 4.78
CA PHE A 94 -10.56 3.27 3.62
C PHE A 94 -12.01 2.89 3.28
N VAL A 95 -12.42 1.65 3.48
CA VAL A 95 -13.80 1.20 3.16
C VAL A 95 -14.88 2.01 3.88
N PRO A 96 -14.74 2.36 5.18
CA PRO A 96 -15.74 3.19 5.87
C PRO A 96 -15.89 4.60 5.29
N VAL A 97 -14.82 5.15 4.71
CA VAL A 97 -14.74 6.56 4.28
C VAL A 97 -15.17 6.75 2.83
N VAL A 98 -15.17 5.68 2.02
CA VAL A 98 -15.41 5.72 0.58
C VAL A 98 -16.79 5.16 0.27
N ASN A 99 -17.52 5.83 -0.64
CA ASN A 99 -18.77 5.33 -1.21
C ASN A 99 -18.56 4.75 -2.62
N VAL A 100 -19.60 4.06 -3.16
CA VAL A 100 -19.52 3.38 -4.45
C VAL A 100 -19.14 4.31 -5.60
N VAL A 101 -19.71 5.51 -5.64
CA VAL A 101 -19.41 6.49 -6.71
C VAL A 101 -17.96 6.96 -6.58
N SER A 102 -17.52 7.25 -5.36
CA SER A 102 -16.13 7.69 -5.13
C SER A 102 -15.12 6.62 -5.51
N ILE A 103 -15.35 5.34 -5.20
CA ILE A 103 -14.39 4.30 -5.56
C ILE A 103 -14.32 4.09 -7.08
N ILE A 104 -15.43 4.18 -7.80
CA ILE A 104 -15.45 4.10 -9.27
C ILE A 104 -14.65 5.26 -9.88
N VAL A 105 -14.86 6.49 -9.39
CA VAL A 105 -14.10 7.66 -9.85
C VAL A 105 -12.61 7.51 -9.55
N ILE A 106 -12.25 7.04 -8.34
CA ILE A 106 -10.86 6.79 -7.95
C ILE A 106 -10.21 5.77 -8.89
N LEU A 107 -10.86 4.63 -9.16
CA LEU A 107 -10.34 3.59 -10.04
C LEU A 107 -10.10 4.12 -11.47
N PHE A 108 -11.03 4.92 -11.98
CA PHE A 108 -10.90 5.52 -13.31
C PHE A 108 -9.72 6.50 -13.38
N LEU A 109 -9.58 7.39 -12.38
CA LEU A 109 -8.49 8.35 -12.32
C LEU A 109 -7.12 7.69 -12.09
N ILE A 110 -7.06 6.63 -11.27
CA ILE A 110 -5.85 5.85 -11.08
C ILE A 110 -5.44 5.15 -12.37
N SER A 111 -6.38 4.59 -13.14
CA SER A 111 -6.08 3.98 -14.44
C SER A 111 -5.43 4.97 -15.41
N ILE A 112 -5.92 6.21 -15.47
CA ILE A 112 -5.31 7.28 -16.27
C ILE A 112 -3.92 7.64 -15.72
N TYR A 113 -3.81 7.77 -14.41
CA TYR A 113 -2.53 8.06 -13.74
C TYR A 113 -1.48 6.98 -14.03
N ASP A 114 -1.83 5.70 -13.92
CA ASP A 114 -0.92 4.58 -14.18
C ASP A 114 -0.43 4.57 -15.63
N TYR A 115 -1.33 4.82 -16.58
CA TYR A 115 -0.94 4.97 -17.98
C TYR A 115 0.13 6.07 -18.15
N ILE A 116 -0.09 7.24 -17.57
CA ILE A 116 0.87 8.36 -17.64
C ILE A 116 2.18 8.02 -16.91
N ALA A 117 2.06 7.42 -15.72
CA ALA A 117 3.19 7.12 -14.84
C ALA A 117 4.13 6.04 -15.40
N VAL A 118 3.57 5.07 -16.13
CA VAL A 118 4.34 3.96 -16.72
C VAL A 118 4.85 4.33 -18.12
N TRP A 119 3.97 4.82 -19.00
CA TRP A 119 4.30 4.99 -20.42
C TRP A 119 4.91 6.35 -20.76
N LYS A 120 4.40 7.45 -20.19
CA LYS A 120 4.89 8.79 -20.51
C LYS A 120 6.07 9.21 -19.63
N THR A 121 5.87 9.27 -18.33
CA THR A 121 6.87 9.81 -17.39
C THR A 121 7.86 8.77 -16.90
N LYS A 122 7.50 7.49 -16.95
CA LYS A 122 8.31 6.35 -16.48
C LYS A 122 8.78 6.47 -15.02
N HIS A 123 8.14 7.33 -14.21
CA HIS A 123 8.55 7.51 -12.81
C HIS A 123 8.20 6.30 -11.96
N MET A 124 7.08 5.61 -12.23
CA MET A 124 6.74 4.37 -11.55
C MET A 124 7.76 3.25 -11.82
N VAL A 125 8.27 3.16 -13.06
CA VAL A 125 9.34 2.20 -13.41
C VAL A 125 10.63 2.50 -12.63
N ARG A 126 10.98 3.80 -12.47
CA ARG A 126 12.14 4.21 -11.66
C ARG A 126 11.94 3.90 -10.18
N LEU A 127 10.75 4.16 -9.66
CA LEU A 127 10.39 3.86 -8.28
C LEU A 127 10.45 2.36 -8.00
N ALA A 128 9.87 1.52 -8.89
CA ALA A 128 9.91 0.07 -8.77
C ALA A 128 11.35 -0.48 -8.78
N LYS A 129 12.22 0.05 -9.66
CA LYS A 129 13.65 -0.31 -9.68
C LYS A 129 14.38 0.08 -8.39
N PHE A 130 14.06 1.23 -7.82
CA PHE A 130 14.62 1.67 -6.55
C PHE A 130 14.17 0.76 -5.40
N GLN A 131 12.88 0.48 -5.28
CA GLN A 131 12.31 -0.41 -4.28
C GLN A 131 12.89 -1.83 -4.37
N ALA A 132 13.04 -2.36 -5.59
CA ALA A 132 13.67 -3.65 -5.82
C ALA A 132 15.15 -3.66 -5.38
N ARG A 133 15.89 -2.56 -5.63
CA ARG A 133 17.29 -2.43 -5.22
C ARG A 133 17.46 -2.45 -3.71
N ILE A 134 16.58 -1.77 -2.96
CA ILE A 134 16.63 -1.74 -1.50
C ILE A 134 15.86 -2.92 -0.87
N LYS A 135 15.25 -3.78 -1.70
CA LYS A 135 14.45 -4.95 -1.31
C LYS A 135 13.27 -4.61 -0.38
N LEU A 136 12.70 -3.44 -0.55
CA LEU A 136 11.52 -2.96 0.18
C LEU A 136 10.48 -2.49 -0.83
N PHE A 137 9.43 -3.26 -1.02
CA PHE A 137 8.33 -2.89 -1.91
C PHE A 137 6.98 -3.36 -1.32
N ALA A 138 5.89 -2.78 -1.80
CA ALA A 138 4.53 -3.19 -1.49
C ALA A 138 3.98 -4.06 -2.63
N GLY A 139 3.51 -5.25 -2.31
CA GLY A 139 3.01 -6.23 -3.27
C GLY A 139 3.44 -7.65 -2.93
N LEU A 140 2.97 -8.62 -3.70
CA LEU A 140 3.32 -10.02 -3.50
C LEU A 140 4.52 -10.42 -4.35
N LEU A 141 5.39 -11.23 -3.75
CA LEU A 141 6.52 -11.90 -4.40
C LEU A 141 6.14 -13.33 -4.74
N ILE A 142 6.20 -13.68 -6.02
CA ILE A 142 5.93 -15.03 -6.49
C ILE A 142 7.25 -15.59 -7.04
N PRO A 143 7.98 -16.37 -6.23
CA PRO A 143 9.22 -17.00 -6.70
C PRO A 143 8.90 -18.12 -7.71
N TYR A 144 9.63 -18.15 -8.82
CA TYR A 144 9.57 -19.25 -9.79
C TYR A 144 10.96 -19.54 -10.37
N GLY A 145 11.44 -20.74 -10.15
CA GLY A 145 12.82 -21.10 -10.48
C GLY A 145 13.82 -20.14 -9.82
N ASN A 146 14.72 -19.56 -10.62
CA ASN A 146 15.71 -18.58 -10.16
C ASN A 146 15.24 -17.12 -10.29
N LYS A 147 13.94 -16.89 -10.56
CA LYS A 147 13.36 -15.56 -10.78
C LYS A 147 12.22 -15.31 -9.80
N SER A 148 11.78 -14.07 -9.70
CA SER A 148 10.57 -13.70 -8.94
C SER A 148 9.69 -12.79 -9.80
N ALA A 149 8.41 -13.10 -9.86
CA ALA A 149 7.40 -12.16 -10.33
C ALA A 149 6.96 -11.27 -9.17
N ILE A 150 6.58 -10.04 -9.47
CA ILE A 150 6.07 -9.07 -8.50
C ILE A 150 4.67 -8.69 -8.94
N LEU A 151 3.69 -8.90 -8.06
CA LEU A 151 2.35 -8.34 -8.21
C LEU A 151 2.28 -7.07 -7.38
N GLY A 152 2.06 -5.94 -8.03
CA GLY A 152 2.06 -4.62 -7.40
C GLY A 152 0.95 -4.45 -6.36
N GLY A 153 1.22 -3.63 -5.35
CA GLY A 153 0.25 -3.37 -4.27
C GLY A 153 -1.03 -2.69 -4.74
N GLY A 154 -0.97 -1.89 -5.79
CA GLY A 154 -2.15 -1.28 -6.41
C GLY A 154 -3.09 -2.32 -7.02
N ASP A 155 -2.53 -3.35 -7.66
CA ASP A 155 -3.30 -4.43 -8.29
C ASP A 155 -4.06 -5.29 -7.27
N LEU A 156 -3.64 -5.27 -6.01
CA LEU A 156 -4.29 -5.96 -4.89
C LEU A 156 -5.21 -5.03 -4.11
N GLY A 157 -4.69 -3.85 -3.74
CA GLY A 157 -5.35 -2.92 -2.84
C GLY A 157 -6.61 -2.31 -3.41
N PHE A 158 -6.58 -1.85 -4.67
CA PHE A 158 -7.74 -1.20 -5.28
C PHE A 158 -8.92 -2.14 -5.55
N PRO A 159 -8.74 -3.36 -6.09
CA PRO A 159 -9.83 -4.34 -6.18
C PRO A 159 -10.39 -4.73 -4.82
N LEU A 160 -9.54 -4.86 -3.80
CA LEU A 160 -9.99 -5.15 -2.44
C LEU A 160 -10.84 -4.02 -1.87
N LEU A 161 -10.41 -2.77 -2.05
CA LEU A 161 -11.19 -1.60 -1.63
C LEU A 161 -12.53 -1.51 -2.36
N PHE A 162 -12.54 -1.74 -3.66
CA PHE A 162 -13.76 -1.77 -4.45
C PHE A 162 -14.74 -2.83 -3.94
N SER A 163 -14.25 -4.06 -3.75
CA SER A 163 -15.04 -5.17 -3.22
C SER A 163 -15.58 -4.87 -1.82
N GLY A 164 -14.74 -4.30 -0.93
CA GLY A 164 -15.12 -3.92 0.41
C GLY A 164 -16.21 -2.84 0.45
N VAL A 165 -16.09 -1.82 -0.43
CA VAL A 165 -17.10 -0.75 -0.54
C VAL A 165 -18.43 -1.30 -1.06
N LEU A 166 -18.42 -2.20 -2.04
CA LEU A 166 -19.63 -2.86 -2.53
C LEU A 166 -20.26 -3.71 -1.42
N PHE A 167 -19.48 -4.54 -0.74
CA PHE A 167 -19.96 -5.39 0.35
C PHE A 167 -20.55 -4.60 1.54
N LYS A 168 -20.02 -3.41 1.82
CA LYS A 168 -20.56 -2.50 2.83
C LYS A 168 -21.92 -1.93 2.42
N THR A 169 -22.15 -1.75 1.13
CA THR A 169 -23.30 -1.00 0.59
C THR A 169 -24.50 -1.91 0.30
N TYR A 170 -24.25 -3.15 -0.09
CA TYR A 170 -25.25 -4.15 -0.47
C TYR A 170 -25.21 -5.38 0.43
#